data_3a6ccba3185032edaf4ce556d109d157
#
_entry.id   3a6ccba3185032edaf4ce556d109d157
#
_cell.length_a   1.000
_cell.length_b   1.000
_cell.length_c   1.000
_cell.angle_alpha   90.00
_cell.angle_beta   90.00
_cell.angle_gamma   90.00
#
_symmetry.space_group_name_H-M   'P 1'
#
loop_
_entity.id
_entity.type
_entity.pdbx_description
1 polymer ?
#
loop_
_entity_poly.entity_id
_entity_poly.type
_entity_poly.pdbx_seq_one_letter_code
_entity_poly.pdbx_strand_id
1 'polypeptide(L)'
;TSVLASYQILAGLKASYEAYHDLTIDATATKTAVDYAVRYLPDRYLPDKAFDLLDESCAYAKAHALKDVTPVTVAQVIEQRQHIPLHQIMKNRQAQLNDVQHRLNQNIKGQPQA
;
A
#
# COMPACT_ATOMS: atom_id res chain seq x y z
N THR A 1 9.35 5.10 -14.09
CA THR A 1 7.98 4.60 -14.11
C THR A 1 7.12 5.42 -13.15
N SER A 2 5.96 5.85 -13.61
CA SER A 2 5.06 6.65 -12.80
C SER A 2 4.39 5.81 -11.72
N VAL A 3 3.90 6.48 -10.68
CA VAL A 3 3.14 5.84 -9.62
C VAL A 3 1.88 5.17 -10.18
N LEU A 4 1.19 5.87 -11.07
CA LEU A 4 -0.03 5.34 -11.69
C LEU A 4 0.25 4.07 -12.49
N ALA A 5 1.33 4.06 -13.27
CA ALA A 5 1.72 2.88 -14.02
C ALA A 5 2.05 1.72 -13.07
N SER A 6 2.69 2.02 -11.95
CA SER A 6 3.02 0.99 -10.96
C SER A 6 1.76 0.41 -10.33
N TYR A 7 0.74 1.21 -10.05
CA TYR A 7 -0.55 0.70 -9.57
C TYR A 7 -1.12 -0.33 -10.54
N GLN A 8 -1.11 0.01 -11.83
CA GLN A 8 -1.67 -0.86 -12.87
C GLN A 8 -0.88 -2.16 -13.00
N ILE A 9 0.44 -2.06 -12.94
CA ILE A 9 1.31 -3.24 -13.05
C ILE A 9 1.07 -4.18 -11.87
N LEU A 10 1.06 -3.66 -10.66
CA LEU A 10 0.86 -4.53 -9.50
C LEU A 10 -0.54 -5.13 -9.46
N ALA A 11 -1.54 -4.35 -9.87
CA ALA A 11 -2.90 -4.88 -9.94
C ALA A 11 -2.98 -6.04 -10.95
N GLY A 12 -2.26 -5.94 -12.05
CA GLY A 12 -2.22 -7.00 -13.06
C GLY A 12 -1.48 -8.24 -12.59
N LEU A 13 -0.55 -8.09 -11.66
CA LEU A 13 0.24 -9.22 -11.15
C LEU A 13 -0.34 -9.83 -9.88
N LYS A 14 -1.42 -9.26 -9.35
CA LYS A 14 -2.00 -9.69 -8.09
C LYS A 14 -2.34 -11.19 -8.10
N ALA A 15 -2.98 -11.65 -9.16
CA ALA A 15 -3.38 -13.05 -9.28
C ALA A 15 -2.17 -13.98 -9.28
N SER A 16 -1.07 -13.57 -9.90
CA SER A 16 0.15 -14.36 -9.93
C SER A 16 0.75 -14.52 -8.53
N TYR A 17 0.78 -13.44 -7.77
CA TYR A 17 1.28 -13.48 -6.39
C TYR A 17 0.36 -14.31 -5.50
N GLU A 18 -0.95 -14.20 -5.69
CA GLU A 18 -1.91 -15.00 -4.94
C GLU A 18 -1.70 -16.48 -5.16
N ALA A 19 -1.50 -16.87 -6.43
CA ALA A 19 -1.28 -18.26 -6.78
C ALA A 19 0.06 -18.77 -6.23
N TYR A 20 1.10 -17.95 -6.35
CA TYR A 20 2.44 -18.34 -5.93
C TYR A 20 2.51 -18.53 -4.41
N HIS A 21 1.90 -17.65 -3.67
CA HIS A 21 1.97 -17.67 -2.19
C HIS A 21 0.78 -18.39 -1.54
N ASP A 22 -0.20 -18.80 -2.33
CA ASP A 22 -1.40 -19.49 -1.85
C ASP A 22 -2.13 -18.68 -0.79
N LEU A 23 -2.47 -17.44 -1.15
CA LEU A 23 -3.23 -16.55 -0.28
C LEU A 23 -3.99 -15.53 -1.14
N THR A 24 -4.78 -14.68 -0.49
CA THR A 24 -5.57 -13.65 -1.16
C THR A 24 -4.91 -12.29 -0.91
N ILE A 25 -4.89 -11.44 -1.92
CA ILE A 25 -4.37 -10.08 -1.78
C ILE A 25 -5.52 -9.11 -1.97
N ASP A 26 -5.75 -8.27 -0.97
CA ASP A 26 -6.75 -7.21 -1.05
C ASP A 26 -6.35 -6.25 -2.18
N ALA A 27 -7.32 -5.83 -2.97
CA ALA A 27 -7.06 -4.90 -4.08
C ALA A 27 -6.38 -3.61 -3.58
N THR A 28 -6.75 -3.15 -2.38
CA THR A 28 -6.13 -1.96 -1.80
C THR A 28 -4.69 -2.22 -1.34
N ALA A 29 -4.32 -3.48 -1.10
CA ALA A 29 -2.97 -3.81 -0.67
C ALA A 29 -1.94 -3.57 -1.77
N THR A 30 -2.28 -3.84 -3.03
CA THR A 30 -1.36 -3.58 -4.14
C THR A 30 -1.08 -2.09 -4.27
N LYS A 31 -2.13 -1.28 -4.17
CA LYS A 31 -1.97 0.17 -4.20
C LYS A 31 -1.16 0.66 -3.01
N THR A 32 -1.43 0.12 -1.82
CA THR A 32 -0.70 0.46 -0.62
C THR A 32 0.78 0.12 -0.75
N ALA A 33 1.11 -1.02 -1.39
CA ALA A 33 2.50 -1.40 -1.62
C ALA A 33 3.24 -0.34 -2.44
N VAL A 34 2.61 0.18 -3.49
CA VAL A 34 3.19 1.25 -4.29
C VAL A 34 3.36 2.52 -3.44
N ASP A 35 2.31 2.93 -2.75
CA ASP A 35 2.32 4.16 -1.95
C ASP A 35 3.40 4.11 -0.86
N TYR A 36 3.50 3.00 -0.17
CA TYR A 36 4.49 2.85 0.91
C TYR A 36 5.90 2.71 0.35
N ALA A 37 6.06 2.07 -0.81
CA ALA A 37 7.36 1.99 -1.46
C ALA A 37 7.88 3.39 -1.81
N VAL A 38 7.02 4.24 -2.34
CA VAL A 38 7.38 5.62 -2.66
C VAL A 38 7.73 6.39 -1.38
N ARG A 39 6.93 6.22 -0.34
CA ARG A 39 7.07 7.00 0.88
C ARG A 39 8.22 6.55 1.77
N TYR A 40 8.38 5.24 1.92
CA TYR A 40 9.30 4.69 2.92
C TYR A 40 10.55 4.03 2.34
N LEU A 41 10.59 3.84 1.03
CA LEU A 41 11.75 3.23 0.35
C LEU A 41 12.25 4.13 -0.78
N PRO A 42 12.57 5.39 -0.49
CA PRO A 42 12.87 6.37 -1.56
C PRO A 42 14.18 6.11 -2.29
N ASP A 43 15.05 5.28 -1.74
CA ASP A 43 16.34 4.94 -2.33
C ASP A 43 16.26 3.81 -3.37
N ARG A 44 15.04 3.34 -3.66
CA ARG A 44 14.83 2.24 -4.59
C ARG A 44 13.92 2.69 -5.73
N TYR A 45 13.98 1.98 -6.84
CA TYR A 45 13.25 2.36 -8.05
C TYR A 45 11.89 1.68 -8.17
N LEU A 46 10.89 2.41 -8.63
CA LEU A 46 9.64 1.82 -9.07
C LEU A 46 9.87 1.20 -10.45
N PRO A 47 9.16 0.11 -10.79
CA PRO A 47 8.21 -0.59 -9.91
C PRO A 47 8.86 -1.62 -9.01
N ASP A 48 10.17 -1.84 -9.11
CA ASP A 48 10.87 -2.93 -8.43
C ASP A 48 10.67 -2.90 -6.92
N LYS A 49 10.77 -1.73 -6.31
CA LYS A 49 10.61 -1.62 -4.85
C LYS A 49 9.20 -1.98 -4.42
N ALA A 50 8.19 -1.68 -5.25
CA ALA A 50 6.81 -2.05 -4.95
C ALA A 50 6.61 -3.56 -5.09
N PHE A 51 7.23 -4.19 -6.09
CA PHE A 51 7.22 -5.64 -6.24
C PHE A 51 7.83 -6.31 -5.02
N ASP A 52 9.00 -5.85 -4.60
CA ASP A 52 9.68 -6.39 -3.44
C ASP A 52 8.81 -6.28 -2.20
N LEU A 53 8.19 -5.12 -2.00
CA LEU A 53 7.35 -4.89 -0.83
C LEU A 53 6.12 -5.79 -0.85
N LEU A 54 5.48 -5.94 -2.01
CA LEU A 54 4.33 -6.83 -2.12
C LEU A 54 4.72 -8.28 -1.88
N ASP A 55 5.82 -8.73 -2.47
CA ASP A 55 6.31 -10.10 -2.29
C ASP A 55 6.64 -10.35 -0.82
N GLU A 56 7.30 -9.42 -0.18
CA GLU A 56 7.65 -9.52 1.24
C GLU A 56 6.41 -9.53 2.12
N SER A 57 5.39 -8.76 1.75
CA SER A 57 4.12 -8.74 2.47
C SER A 57 3.42 -10.10 2.37
N CYS A 58 3.48 -10.73 1.21
CA CYS A 58 2.95 -12.08 1.04
C CYS A 58 3.70 -13.08 1.91
N ALA A 59 5.03 -12.99 1.91
CA ALA A 59 5.85 -13.88 2.74
C ALA A 59 5.58 -13.67 4.24
N TYR A 60 5.39 -12.41 4.64
CA TYR A 60 5.04 -12.08 6.01
C TYR A 60 3.70 -12.73 6.40
N ALA A 61 2.70 -12.59 5.53
CA ALA A 61 1.39 -13.16 5.79
C ALA A 61 1.48 -14.68 5.92
N LYS A 62 2.24 -15.31 5.05
CA LYS A 62 2.42 -16.76 5.08
C LYS A 62 3.09 -17.20 6.37
N ALA A 63 4.14 -16.48 6.78
CA ALA A 63 4.90 -16.79 7.99
C ALA A 63 4.05 -16.64 9.26
N HIS A 64 3.06 -15.77 9.24
CA HIS A 64 2.20 -15.52 10.38
C HIS A 64 0.84 -16.21 10.26
N ALA A 65 0.73 -17.16 9.32
CA ALA A 65 -0.49 -17.94 9.09
C ALA A 65 -1.71 -17.08 8.76
N LEU A 66 -1.48 -15.95 8.13
CA LEU A 66 -2.54 -15.10 7.63
C LEU A 66 -2.99 -15.62 6.26
N LYS A 67 -4.27 -15.46 5.96
CA LYS A 67 -4.82 -15.94 4.69
C LYS A 67 -4.88 -14.86 3.63
N ASP A 68 -4.70 -13.61 4.02
CA ASP A 68 -4.79 -12.49 3.10
C ASP A 68 -3.74 -11.44 3.41
N VAL A 69 -3.45 -10.65 2.39
CA VAL A 69 -2.58 -9.47 2.50
C VAL A 69 -3.46 -8.25 2.42
N THR A 70 -3.44 -7.43 3.46
CA THR A 70 -4.20 -6.20 3.54
C THR A 70 -3.23 -5.02 3.65
N PRO A 71 -3.70 -3.78 3.57
CA PRO A 71 -2.82 -2.64 3.81
C PRO A 71 -2.11 -2.70 5.16
N VAL A 72 -2.75 -3.29 6.17
CA VAL A 72 -2.12 -3.46 7.49
C VAL A 72 -0.92 -4.39 7.39
N THR A 73 -1.03 -5.47 6.60
CA THR A 73 0.09 -6.40 6.40
C THR A 73 1.29 -5.66 5.80
N VAL A 74 1.04 -4.84 4.79
CA VAL A 74 2.10 -4.05 4.15
C VAL A 74 2.72 -3.08 5.16
N ALA A 75 1.89 -2.46 5.99
CA ALA A 75 2.39 -1.54 7.03
C ALA A 75 3.27 -2.27 8.04
N GLN A 76 2.93 -3.50 8.39
CA GLN A 76 3.74 -4.30 9.32
C GLN A 76 5.11 -4.62 8.75
N VAL A 77 5.19 -4.88 7.44
CA VAL A 77 6.46 -5.10 6.77
C VAL A 77 7.31 -3.82 6.81
N ILE A 78 6.70 -2.68 6.54
CA ILE A 78 7.39 -1.39 6.61
C ILE A 78 7.90 -1.13 8.03
N GLU A 79 7.09 -1.44 9.04
CA GLU A 79 7.52 -1.30 10.43
C GLU A 79 8.81 -2.06 10.69
N GLN A 80 8.88 -3.29 10.22
CA GLN A 80 10.07 -4.12 10.41
C GLN A 80 11.28 -3.61 9.64
N ARG A 81 11.07 -3.15 8.42
CA ARG A 81 12.16 -2.70 7.55
C ARG A 81 12.71 -1.35 7.96
N GLN A 82 11.84 -0.42 8.31
CA GLN A 82 12.22 0.98 8.53
C GLN A 82 12.21 1.36 10.01
N HIS A 83 11.81 0.43 10.88
CA HIS A 83 11.76 0.68 12.32
C HIS A 83 10.86 1.86 12.69
N ILE A 84 9.79 2.04 11.92
CA ILE A 84 8.78 3.06 12.18
C ILE A 84 7.62 2.37 12.89
N PRO A 85 7.15 2.90 14.03
CA PRO A 85 6.03 2.27 14.75
C PRO A 85 4.80 2.11 13.87
N LEU A 86 4.15 0.97 13.96
CA LEU A 86 2.97 0.67 13.15
C LEU A 86 1.90 1.73 13.29
N HIS A 87 1.65 2.20 14.52
CA HIS A 87 0.62 3.21 14.73
C HIS A 87 0.94 4.51 13.98
N GLN A 88 2.22 4.85 13.82
CA GLN A 88 2.60 6.05 13.08
C GLN A 88 2.33 5.88 11.59
N ILE A 89 2.61 4.70 11.04
CA ILE A 89 2.34 4.40 9.65
C ILE A 89 0.84 4.48 9.38
N MET A 90 0.04 3.90 10.24
CA MET A 90 -1.41 3.90 10.08
C MET A 90 -1.98 5.32 10.26
N LYS A 91 -1.41 6.09 11.18
CA LYS A 91 -1.81 7.48 11.38
C LYS A 91 -1.53 8.32 10.14
N ASN A 92 -0.36 8.14 9.54
CA ASN A 92 -0.01 8.85 8.31
C ASN A 92 -0.97 8.52 7.18
N ARG A 93 -1.34 7.24 7.06
CA ARG A 93 -2.30 6.80 6.05
C ARG A 93 -3.68 7.43 6.29
N GLN A 94 -4.13 7.45 7.53
CA GLN A 94 -5.43 8.04 7.88
C GLN A 94 -5.45 9.55 7.60
N ALA A 95 -4.38 10.24 7.94
CA ALA A 95 -4.27 11.68 7.68
C ALA A 95 -4.32 11.95 6.18
N GLN A 96 -3.66 11.13 5.39
CA GLN A 96 -3.65 11.27 3.93
C GLN A 96 -5.05 11.06 3.35
N LEU A 97 -5.77 10.05 3.85
CA LEU A 97 -7.14 9.79 3.40
C LEU A 97 -8.08 10.93 3.80
N ASN A 98 -7.92 11.45 5.00
CA ASN A 98 -8.74 12.58 5.46
C ASN A 98 -8.50 13.80 4.60
N ASP A 99 -7.26 14.07 4.21
CA ASP A 99 -6.92 15.20 3.36
C ASP A 99 -7.59 15.07 2.00
N VAL A 100 -7.55 13.88 1.41
CA VAL A 100 -8.19 13.62 0.11
C VAL A 100 -9.70 13.82 0.24
N GLN A 101 -10.30 13.29 1.29
CA GLN A 101 -11.73 13.43 1.53
C GLN A 101 -12.12 14.90 1.65
N HIS A 102 -11.33 15.66 2.38
CA HIS A 102 -11.58 17.09 2.57
C HIS A 102 -11.54 17.84 1.23
N ARG A 103 -10.55 17.55 0.39
CA ARG A 103 -10.42 18.18 -0.92
C ARG A 103 -11.62 17.85 -1.81
N LEU A 104 -12.05 16.60 -1.81
CA LEU A 104 -13.20 16.18 -2.60
C LEU A 104 -14.46 16.91 -2.14
N ASN A 105 -14.65 17.04 -0.85
CA ASN A 105 -15.81 17.74 -0.30
C ASN A 105 -15.83 19.20 -0.72
N GLN A 106 -14.68 19.86 -0.67
CA GLN A 106 -14.58 21.25 -1.11
C GLN A 106 -14.92 21.41 -2.57
N ASN A 107 -14.41 20.52 -3.40
CA ASN A 107 -14.67 20.58 -4.85
C ASN A 107 -16.14 20.35 -5.17
N ILE A 108 -16.74 19.39 -4.52
CA ILE A 108 -18.14 19.04 -4.76
C ILE A 108 -19.07 20.16 -4.32
N LYS A 109 -18.83 20.71 -3.18
CA LYS A 109 -19.68 21.74 -2.63
C LYS A 109 -19.51 23.07 -3.33
N GLY A 110 -18.43 23.19 -3.95
CA GLY A 110 -18.25 24.36 -4.79
C GLY A 110 -18.30 25.64 -4.08
N GLN A 111 -18.82 25.74 -3.18
CA GLN A 111 -19.06 26.64 -2.59
C GLN A 111 -19.04 26.88 -1.48
N PRO A 112 -18.85 27.39 -1.26
CA PRO A 112 -18.70 27.57 -0.19
C PRO A 112 -19.61 27.84 0.62
N GLN A 113 -19.91 27.59 0.95
CA GLN A 113 -20.42 27.59 1.64
C GLN A 113 -20.54 27.58 2.39
N ALA A 114 -20.55 27.79 2.21
CA ALA A 114 -20.62 27.85 2.71
C ALA A 114 -20.53 27.60 3.17
#